data_90de33036574585149acf668aa9e6464
#
_entry.id   90de33036574585149acf668aa9e6464
#
_cell.length_a   1.000
_cell.length_b   1.000
_cell.length_c   1.000
_cell.angle_alpha   90.00
_cell.angle_beta   90.00
_cell.angle_gamma   90.00
#
_symmetry.space_group_name_H-M   'P 1'
#
loop_
_entity.id
_entity.type
_entity.pdbx_description
1 polymer ?
#
loop_
_entity_poly.entity_id
_entity_poly.type
_entity_poly.pdbx_seq_one_letter_code
_entity_poly.pdbx_strand_id
1 'polypeptide(L)'
;MTPLKRHRFITFLLLFACLSLSLSTGAQRRKRNSASGNDSLKVDSTLVDTLSIDTVAPKKKQPLDAPVIYEANDSIVFTEGGYAHLYGDGKVNYEKIELTSAVITMNMDSSTVYARGVPDSVGVEKGTPIFKDGETPYESKIMRYNFKSKKGFINNIVTQQGEGYVTSEESKKGSNDELYLRHGRYTTCDNHEHPHFYLKLSMAKVRPKKNVVFGPAQLVVEDVPLPLAIPFGFFPFNSSYSSGFIMPTYGDEMNRGFYLRDGGYYFAISDRMDLKVLGEIFTKGSWGLSVQSNYNKRYKYSGNFNASYLVTKTGEKNMPDYMVTKDFRIAWSHRQDAKASPNSSFSANVNFATSSYDQRNLSSLYNPQQYSNNTKTSSVSYSRNFPEIGLNLSSTFNISQNTRDSSISVTLPDLNISLNRIYPFKRKKAVGDERWYEKISLQYTGQMTNSINTKDNLILKQGLNKWTNGMQHKIPISATFTLFKYLSLIHI
;
A
#
# COMPACT_ATOMS: atom_id res chain seq x y z
N MET A 1 -3.91 -17.44 36.58
CA MET A 1 -4.13 -16.00 36.30
C MET A 1 -5.60 -15.79 36.03
N THR A 2 -6.29 -15.12 36.92
CA THR A 2 -7.75 -14.96 36.93
C THR A 2 -8.26 -14.03 35.81
N PRO A 3 -9.44 -14.27 35.26
CA PRO A 3 -9.99 -13.54 34.08
C PRO A 3 -10.23 -12.04 34.29
N LEU A 4 -10.22 -11.54 35.51
CA LEU A 4 -10.46 -10.13 35.83
C LEU A 4 -9.36 -9.16 35.39
N LYS A 5 -8.14 -9.61 35.09
CA LYS A 5 -7.01 -8.74 34.65
C LYS A 5 -7.04 -8.43 33.16
N ARG A 6 -7.74 -9.25 32.39
CA ARG A 6 -7.83 -9.07 30.92
C ARG A 6 -8.79 -7.93 30.51
N HIS A 7 -9.84 -7.71 31.28
CA HIS A 7 -10.83 -6.67 31.00
C HIS A 7 -10.32 -5.24 31.27
N ARG A 8 -9.46 -5.05 32.26
CA ARG A 8 -8.94 -3.70 32.58
C ARG A 8 -7.92 -3.16 31.56
N PHE A 9 -7.18 -4.06 30.89
CA PHE A 9 -6.26 -3.65 29.83
C PHE A 9 -7.00 -3.27 28.53
N ILE A 10 -8.07 -4.00 28.23
CA ILE A 10 -8.93 -3.73 27.07
C ILE A 10 -9.72 -2.43 27.29
N THR A 11 -10.20 -2.16 28.49
CA THR A 11 -10.89 -0.88 28.80
C THR A 11 -9.96 0.33 28.74
N PHE A 12 -8.68 0.19 29.11
CA PHE A 12 -7.73 1.29 29.00
C PHE A 12 -7.34 1.57 27.54
N LEU A 13 -7.21 0.52 26.72
CA LEU A 13 -6.97 0.64 25.27
C LEU A 13 -8.19 1.22 24.54
N LEU A 14 -9.39 0.86 24.94
CA LEU A 14 -10.66 1.40 24.43
C LEU A 14 -10.88 2.86 24.83
N LEU A 15 -10.50 3.26 26.05
CA LEU A 15 -10.56 4.64 26.49
C LEU A 15 -9.58 5.53 25.73
N PHE A 16 -8.40 5.02 25.40
CA PHE A 16 -7.43 5.75 24.56
C PHE A 16 -7.90 5.85 23.10
N ALA A 17 -8.54 4.81 22.57
CA ALA A 17 -9.16 4.82 21.24
C ALA A 17 -10.39 5.75 21.17
N CYS A 18 -11.20 5.84 22.22
CA CYS A 18 -12.32 6.76 22.30
C CYS A 18 -11.90 8.23 22.43
N LEU A 19 -10.79 8.55 23.07
CA LEU A 19 -10.26 9.92 23.14
C LEU A 19 -9.72 10.42 21.79
N SER A 20 -9.25 9.49 20.92
CA SER A 20 -8.79 9.83 19.57
C SER A 20 -9.92 9.98 18.55
N LEU A 21 -11.10 9.43 18.82
CA LEU A 21 -12.26 9.46 17.93
C LEU A 21 -13.20 10.67 18.16
N SER A 22 -13.07 11.39 19.26
CA SER A 22 -13.96 12.53 19.59
C SER A 22 -13.55 13.88 18.99
N LEU A 23 -12.48 13.93 18.17
CA LEU A 23 -11.96 15.18 17.59
C LEU A 23 -12.23 15.37 16.10
N SER A 24 -13.12 14.59 15.47
CA SER A 24 -13.40 14.73 14.03
C SER A 24 -14.87 14.55 13.63
N THR A 25 -15.78 15.22 14.31
CA THR A 25 -17.17 15.37 13.81
C THR A 25 -17.47 16.82 13.44
N GLY A 26 -16.88 17.25 12.33
CA GLY A 26 -17.35 18.38 11.54
C GLY A 26 -18.06 17.86 10.29
N ALA A 27 -19.29 17.41 10.42
CA ALA A 27 -20.10 16.94 9.31
C ALA A 27 -20.63 18.12 8.49
N GLN A 28 -20.05 18.39 7.36
CA GLN A 28 -20.69 19.19 6.31
C GLN A 28 -21.67 18.32 5.54
N ARG A 29 -22.93 18.55 5.84
CA ARG A 29 -24.11 18.00 5.18
C ARG A 29 -24.23 18.61 3.77
N ARG A 30 -23.79 17.88 2.75
CA ARG A 30 -24.00 18.27 1.34
C ARG A 30 -25.39 17.84 0.93
N LYS A 31 -26.27 18.81 0.70
CA LYS A 31 -27.62 18.64 0.12
C LYS A 31 -27.49 17.96 -1.25
N ARG A 32 -28.12 16.83 -1.39
CA ARG A 32 -28.41 16.18 -2.67
C ARG A 32 -29.70 16.78 -3.20
N ASN A 33 -29.63 17.57 -4.27
CA ASN A 33 -30.79 17.94 -5.04
C ASN A 33 -31.19 16.76 -5.91
N SER A 34 -32.33 16.17 -5.60
CA SER A 34 -33.09 15.30 -6.48
C SER A 34 -33.95 16.17 -7.37
N ALA A 35 -33.63 16.23 -8.63
CA ALA A 35 -34.56 16.74 -9.63
C ALA A 35 -35.41 15.58 -10.15
N SER A 36 -36.63 15.51 -9.70
CA SER A 36 -37.72 14.78 -10.32
C SER A 36 -38.21 15.60 -11.51
N GLY A 37 -38.22 15.03 -12.68
CA GLY A 37 -38.84 15.60 -13.87
C GLY A 37 -39.68 14.53 -14.54
N ASN A 38 -40.91 14.43 -14.13
CA ASN A 38 -41.98 13.87 -14.95
C ASN A 38 -42.16 14.76 -16.16
N ASP A 39 -42.13 14.18 -17.35
CA ASP A 39 -42.90 14.78 -18.44
C ASP A 39 -43.65 13.72 -19.22
N SER A 40 -44.90 13.99 -19.27
CA SER A 40 -46.01 13.24 -19.82
C SER A 40 -46.05 13.32 -21.35
N LEU A 41 -46.48 12.21 -21.90
CA LEU A 41 -47.07 12.00 -23.21
C LEU A 41 -47.84 13.21 -23.79
N LYS A 42 -47.50 13.60 -25.01
CA LYS A 42 -48.48 14.16 -25.95
C LYS A 42 -48.42 13.38 -27.25
N VAL A 43 -49.52 12.67 -27.45
CA VAL A 43 -49.97 12.13 -28.72
C VAL A 43 -50.50 13.32 -29.53
N ASP A 44 -50.02 13.47 -30.75
CA ASP A 44 -50.80 14.18 -31.77
C ASP A 44 -50.73 13.43 -33.09
N SER A 45 -51.89 13.05 -33.54
CA SER A 45 -52.19 12.40 -34.81
C SER A 45 -52.36 13.50 -35.86
N THR A 46 -51.82 13.30 -37.07
CA THR A 46 -52.59 13.46 -38.32
C THR A 46 -51.75 13.14 -39.57
N LEU A 47 -52.42 12.33 -40.42
CA LEU A 47 -52.50 12.31 -41.89
C LEU A 47 -51.34 11.66 -42.68
N VAL A 48 -51.61 10.44 -43.10
CA VAL A 48 -51.82 9.87 -44.46
C VAL A 48 -51.24 10.73 -45.59
N ASP A 49 -50.21 10.21 -46.32
CA ASP A 49 -50.38 9.87 -47.73
C ASP A 49 -49.16 9.18 -48.33
N THR A 50 -49.48 8.27 -49.20
CA THR A 50 -48.83 7.80 -50.42
C THR A 50 -47.75 6.71 -50.34
N LEU A 51 -48.21 5.53 -50.68
CA LEU A 51 -47.49 4.36 -51.16
C LEU A 51 -46.39 4.67 -52.18
N SER A 52 -45.17 4.35 -51.84
CA SER A 52 -44.17 3.91 -52.77
C SER A 52 -43.63 2.58 -52.26
N ILE A 53 -43.99 1.51 -52.97
CA ILE A 53 -43.44 0.16 -52.78
C ILE A 53 -42.06 0.15 -53.39
N ASP A 54 -41.05 0.47 -52.57
CA ASP A 54 -39.67 0.06 -52.83
C ASP A 54 -39.49 -1.30 -52.20
N THR A 55 -39.41 -2.30 -53.06
CA THR A 55 -38.97 -3.64 -52.73
C THR A 55 -37.51 -3.59 -52.32
N VAL A 56 -37.27 -3.28 -51.05
CA VAL A 56 -35.97 -3.49 -50.42
C VAL A 56 -35.79 -5.00 -50.25
N ALA A 57 -34.96 -5.59 -51.10
CA ALA A 57 -34.46 -6.93 -50.91
C ALA A 57 -33.90 -7.05 -49.48
N PRO A 58 -34.21 -8.14 -48.74
CA PRO A 58 -33.71 -8.31 -47.37
C PRO A 58 -32.18 -8.24 -47.41
N LYS A 59 -31.58 -7.21 -46.81
CA LYS A 59 -30.17 -7.17 -46.57
C LYS A 59 -29.81 -8.44 -45.80
N LYS A 60 -29.13 -9.39 -46.43
CA LYS A 60 -28.51 -10.53 -45.76
C LYS A 60 -27.72 -9.95 -44.59
N LYS A 61 -28.10 -10.30 -43.36
CA LYS A 61 -27.34 -9.95 -42.17
C LYS A 61 -25.91 -10.41 -42.39
N GLN A 62 -24.99 -9.46 -42.50
CA GLN A 62 -23.58 -9.82 -42.58
C GLN A 62 -23.22 -10.59 -41.29
N PRO A 63 -22.54 -11.72 -41.37
CA PRO A 63 -22.26 -12.56 -40.21
C PRO A 63 -21.29 -11.93 -39.23
N LEU A 64 -20.63 -10.84 -39.61
CA LEU A 64 -19.64 -10.04 -38.82
C LEU A 64 -20.07 -8.59 -38.75
N ASP A 65 -19.72 -7.94 -37.64
CA ASP A 65 -20.08 -6.53 -37.36
C ASP A 65 -19.27 -5.53 -38.21
N ALA A 66 -18.10 -5.95 -38.75
CA ALA A 66 -17.21 -5.13 -39.59
C ALA A 66 -16.67 -5.94 -40.78
N PRO A 67 -16.24 -5.29 -41.86
CA PRO A 67 -15.57 -5.97 -42.98
C PRO A 67 -14.19 -6.51 -42.54
N VAL A 68 -13.85 -7.70 -43.03
CA VAL A 68 -12.51 -8.27 -42.90
C VAL A 68 -11.69 -7.83 -44.10
N ILE A 69 -10.57 -7.14 -43.85
CA ILE A 69 -9.64 -6.75 -44.90
C ILE A 69 -8.49 -7.77 -44.90
N TYR A 70 -8.16 -8.29 -46.05
CA TYR A 70 -7.11 -9.30 -46.21
C TYR A 70 -6.20 -8.95 -47.41
N GLU A 71 -4.91 -9.21 -47.20
CA GLU A 71 -3.84 -8.95 -48.18
C GLU A 71 -2.89 -10.16 -48.18
N ALA A 72 -2.24 -10.44 -49.28
CA ALA A 72 -1.18 -11.44 -49.38
C ALA A 72 -0.18 -11.04 -50.47
N ASN A 73 1.11 -11.34 -50.26
CA ASN A 73 2.16 -10.95 -51.18
C ASN A 73 2.21 -11.86 -52.45
N ASP A 74 1.93 -13.19 -52.30
CA ASP A 74 2.06 -14.12 -53.39
C ASP A 74 0.71 -14.36 -54.07
N SER A 75 -0.26 -14.97 -53.38
CA SER A 75 -1.54 -15.31 -53.98
C SER A 75 -2.67 -15.44 -52.97
N ILE A 76 -3.91 -15.21 -53.44
CA ILE A 76 -5.12 -15.42 -52.69
C ILE A 76 -5.99 -16.36 -53.48
N VAL A 77 -6.28 -17.54 -52.98
CA VAL A 77 -7.03 -18.59 -53.60
C VAL A 77 -8.36 -18.79 -52.89
N PHE A 78 -9.46 -18.66 -53.60
CA PHE A 78 -10.80 -18.98 -53.08
C PHE A 78 -11.20 -20.38 -53.56
N THR A 79 -11.67 -21.20 -52.63
CA THR A 79 -12.12 -22.57 -52.90
C THR A 79 -13.60 -22.75 -52.56
N GLU A 80 -14.22 -23.77 -53.14
CA GLU A 80 -15.60 -24.13 -52.79
C GLU A 80 -15.76 -24.38 -51.31
N GLY A 81 -16.90 -23.98 -50.71
CA GLY A 81 -17.14 -24.07 -49.27
C GLY A 81 -16.72 -22.85 -48.47
N GLY A 82 -16.51 -21.68 -49.13
CA GLY A 82 -16.28 -20.42 -48.47
C GLY A 82 -14.89 -20.26 -47.82
N TYR A 83 -13.89 -20.99 -48.33
CA TYR A 83 -12.51 -20.85 -47.88
C TYR A 83 -11.72 -19.87 -48.75
N ALA A 84 -10.89 -19.04 -48.08
CA ALA A 84 -9.88 -18.24 -48.70
C ALA A 84 -8.51 -18.62 -48.14
N HIS A 85 -7.56 -18.89 -49.02
CA HIS A 85 -6.17 -19.21 -48.69
C HIS A 85 -5.27 -18.08 -49.14
N LEU A 86 -4.51 -17.52 -48.19
CA LEU A 86 -3.55 -16.45 -48.42
C LEU A 86 -2.15 -17.04 -48.31
N TYR A 87 -1.31 -16.82 -49.29
CA TYR A 87 0.07 -17.30 -49.37
C TYR A 87 1.02 -16.12 -49.51
N GLY A 88 2.20 -16.22 -48.88
CA GLY A 88 3.23 -15.18 -48.92
C GLY A 88 2.89 -14.02 -48.02
N ASP A 89 3.20 -14.15 -46.73
CA ASP A 89 3.01 -13.13 -45.71
C ASP A 89 1.61 -12.51 -45.69
N GLY A 90 0.62 -13.40 -45.61
CA GLY A 90 -0.78 -13.01 -45.53
C GLY A 90 -1.06 -12.12 -44.33
N LYS A 91 -1.89 -11.09 -44.56
CA LYS A 91 -2.31 -10.14 -43.50
C LYS A 91 -3.85 -10.09 -43.50
N VAL A 92 -4.41 -10.21 -42.29
CA VAL A 92 -5.86 -10.13 -42.06
C VAL A 92 -6.14 -9.12 -40.97
N ASN A 93 -6.94 -8.10 -41.30
CA ASN A 93 -7.33 -7.03 -40.40
C ASN A 93 -8.85 -7.09 -40.15
N TYR A 94 -9.24 -7.10 -38.89
CA TYR A 94 -10.63 -7.04 -38.45
C TYR A 94 -10.77 -6.16 -37.20
N GLU A 95 -11.45 -5.04 -37.31
CA GLU A 95 -11.55 -4.03 -36.24
C GLU A 95 -10.15 -3.60 -35.73
N LYS A 96 -9.79 -4.04 -34.52
CA LYS A 96 -8.48 -3.78 -33.86
C LYS A 96 -7.53 -4.98 -33.93
N ILE A 97 -7.97 -6.04 -34.59
CA ILE A 97 -7.23 -7.30 -34.70
C ILE A 97 -6.43 -7.29 -35.99
N GLU A 98 -5.16 -7.57 -35.88
CA GLU A 98 -4.23 -7.77 -36.98
C GLU A 98 -3.58 -9.15 -36.85
N LEU A 99 -3.67 -9.97 -37.89
CA LEU A 99 -3.04 -11.28 -37.96
C LEU A 99 -2.15 -11.33 -39.19
N THR A 100 -0.87 -11.62 -38.98
CA THR A 100 0.11 -11.81 -40.07
C THR A 100 0.71 -13.22 -39.98
N SER A 101 0.87 -13.91 -41.12
CA SER A 101 1.51 -15.22 -41.17
C SER A 101 1.87 -15.60 -42.61
N ALA A 102 2.83 -16.53 -42.77
CA ALA A 102 3.22 -17.03 -44.08
C ALA A 102 2.03 -17.69 -44.83
N VAL A 103 1.18 -18.43 -44.11
CA VAL A 103 -0.02 -19.04 -44.65
C VAL A 103 -1.20 -18.79 -43.74
N ILE A 104 -2.27 -18.22 -44.31
CA ILE A 104 -3.53 -17.98 -43.61
C ILE A 104 -4.66 -18.65 -44.39
N THR A 105 -5.44 -19.51 -43.73
CA THR A 105 -6.66 -20.11 -44.27
C THR A 105 -7.86 -19.54 -43.53
N MET A 106 -8.75 -18.89 -44.21
CA MET A 106 -9.95 -18.28 -43.63
C MET A 106 -11.20 -19.01 -44.16
N ASN A 107 -12.10 -19.38 -43.25
CA ASN A 107 -13.42 -19.84 -43.58
C ASN A 107 -14.43 -18.71 -43.32
N MET A 108 -15.04 -18.23 -44.41
CA MET A 108 -15.95 -17.08 -44.35
C MET A 108 -17.28 -17.43 -43.69
N ASP A 109 -17.80 -18.66 -43.88
CA ASP A 109 -19.09 -19.09 -43.35
C ASP A 109 -19.05 -19.22 -41.81
N SER A 110 -17.98 -19.83 -41.29
CA SER A 110 -17.78 -20.00 -39.84
C SER A 110 -17.07 -18.82 -39.18
N SER A 111 -16.60 -17.81 -39.98
CA SER A 111 -15.83 -16.69 -39.51
C SER A 111 -14.57 -17.11 -38.71
N THR A 112 -13.93 -18.20 -39.14
CA THR A 112 -12.72 -18.73 -38.49
C THR A 112 -11.50 -18.55 -39.37
N VAL A 113 -10.38 -18.23 -38.75
CA VAL A 113 -9.07 -18.12 -39.38
C VAL A 113 -8.13 -19.14 -38.75
N TYR A 114 -7.31 -19.77 -39.59
CA TYR A 114 -6.22 -20.66 -39.23
C TYR A 114 -4.93 -20.12 -39.84
N ALA A 115 -3.91 -19.94 -39.03
CA ALA A 115 -2.64 -19.40 -39.47
C ALA A 115 -1.46 -20.28 -39.01
N ARG A 116 -0.46 -20.44 -39.90
CA ARG A 116 0.75 -21.20 -39.62
C ARG A 116 1.95 -20.66 -40.38
N GLY A 117 3.13 -20.92 -39.84
CA GLY A 117 4.39 -20.72 -40.55
C GLY A 117 4.62 -21.79 -41.65
N VAL A 118 5.66 -21.58 -42.44
CA VAL A 118 6.14 -22.54 -43.45
C VAL A 118 7.57 -22.94 -43.05
N PRO A 119 7.88 -24.25 -43.02
CA PRO A 119 9.24 -24.72 -42.75
C PRO A 119 10.17 -24.35 -43.92
N ASP A 120 11.34 -23.80 -43.61
CA ASP A 120 12.41 -23.57 -44.56
C ASP A 120 13.12 -24.87 -44.94
N SER A 121 14.03 -24.83 -45.91
CA SER A 121 14.86 -25.96 -46.36
C SER A 121 15.68 -26.62 -45.25
N VAL A 122 15.91 -25.94 -44.15
CA VAL A 122 16.61 -26.44 -42.94
C VAL A 122 15.65 -26.93 -41.85
N GLY A 123 14.33 -26.85 -42.09
CA GLY A 123 13.29 -27.28 -41.14
C GLY A 123 12.92 -26.22 -40.09
N VAL A 124 13.43 -24.98 -40.18
CA VAL A 124 13.07 -23.88 -39.32
C VAL A 124 11.78 -23.22 -39.84
N GLU A 125 10.78 -23.09 -38.96
CA GLU A 125 9.51 -22.42 -39.32
C GLU A 125 9.74 -20.90 -39.51
N LYS A 126 9.40 -20.39 -40.71
CA LYS A 126 9.43 -18.96 -41.02
C LYS A 126 8.02 -18.39 -41.21
N GLY A 127 7.85 -17.10 -40.95
CA GLY A 127 6.55 -16.45 -41.11
C GLY A 127 5.50 -17.01 -40.15
N THR A 128 5.91 -17.32 -38.92
CA THR A 128 5.03 -17.74 -37.81
C THR A 128 3.92 -16.74 -37.56
N PRO A 129 2.72 -17.16 -37.15
CA PRO A 129 1.62 -16.24 -36.89
C PRO A 129 1.93 -15.23 -35.82
N ILE A 130 1.74 -13.96 -36.13
CA ILE A 130 1.75 -12.83 -35.19
C ILE A 130 0.33 -12.27 -35.13
N PHE A 131 -0.28 -12.42 -33.98
CA PHE A 131 -1.62 -11.92 -33.72
C PHE A 131 -1.54 -10.71 -32.79
N LYS A 132 -2.14 -9.62 -33.20
CA LYS A 132 -2.18 -8.39 -32.42
C LYS A 132 -3.62 -8.01 -32.16
N ASP A 133 -3.96 -7.87 -30.88
CA ASP A 133 -5.26 -7.40 -30.42
C ASP A 133 -5.04 -6.13 -29.58
N GLY A 134 -5.22 -4.99 -30.22
CA GLY A 134 -4.81 -3.70 -29.68
C GLY A 134 -3.29 -3.54 -29.63
N GLU A 135 -2.71 -3.35 -28.43
CA GLU A 135 -1.27 -3.02 -28.28
C GLU A 135 -0.37 -4.25 -28.03
N THR A 136 -0.95 -5.40 -27.67
CA THR A 136 -0.16 -6.57 -27.24
C THR A 136 -0.03 -7.58 -28.39
N PRO A 137 1.18 -7.84 -28.91
CA PRO A 137 1.41 -8.90 -29.87
C PRO A 137 1.48 -10.28 -29.18
N TYR A 138 0.99 -11.28 -29.88
CA TYR A 138 1.09 -12.70 -29.52
C TYR A 138 1.77 -13.43 -30.66
N GLU A 139 2.95 -13.95 -30.43
CA GLU A 139 3.64 -14.82 -31.39
C GLU A 139 3.27 -16.28 -31.13
N SER A 140 3.11 -17.08 -32.17
CA SER A 140 2.71 -18.47 -32.04
C SER A 140 3.18 -19.30 -33.23
N LYS A 141 3.28 -20.63 -33.06
CA LYS A 141 3.55 -21.53 -34.18
C LYS A 141 2.31 -21.79 -35.01
N ILE A 142 1.19 -22.02 -34.36
CA ILE A 142 -0.10 -22.28 -34.96
C ILE A 142 -1.18 -21.51 -34.21
N MET A 143 -2.08 -20.89 -34.97
CA MET A 143 -3.18 -20.15 -34.43
C MET A 143 -4.50 -20.46 -35.11
N ARG A 144 -5.54 -20.62 -34.33
CA ARG A 144 -6.93 -20.70 -34.80
C ARG A 144 -7.77 -19.69 -34.04
N TYR A 145 -8.46 -18.81 -34.75
CA TYR A 145 -9.27 -17.77 -34.15
C TYR A 145 -10.63 -17.66 -34.81
N ASN A 146 -11.65 -17.35 -34.04
CA ASN A 146 -13.00 -17.12 -34.54
C ASN A 146 -13.42 -15.68 -34.26
N PHE A 147 -13.61 -14.89 -35.30
CA PHE A 147 -13.94 -13.47 -35.21
C PHE A 147 -15.31 -13.22 -34.56
N LYS A 148 -16.29 -14.08 -34.78
CA LYS A 148 -17.64 -13.93 -34.23
C LYS A 148 -17.69 -14.21 -32.74
N SER A 149 -17.06 -15.26 -32.25
CA SER A 149 -17.03 -15.60 -30.82
C SER A 149 -15.91 -14.92 -30.05
N LYS A 150 -14.96 -14.28 -30.76
CA LYS A 150 -13.74 -13.65 -30.21
C LYS A 150 -12.90 -14.64 -29.39
N LYS A 151 -12.95 -15.92 -29.72
CA LYS A 151 -12.20 -17.00 -29.07
C LYS A 151 -11.12 -17.54 -29.98
N GLY A 152 -9.97 -17.86 -29.38
CA GLY A 152 -8.84 -18.45 -30.12
C GLY A 152 -8.22 -19.64 -29.40
N PHE A 153 -7.58 -20.49 -30.18
CA PHE A 153 -6.68 -21.53 -29.71
C PHE A 153 -5.29 -21.27 -30.32
N ILE A 154 -4.27 -21.24 -29.47
CA ILE A 154 -2.94 -20.79 -29.85
C ILE A 154 -1.94 -21.80 -29.28
N ASN A 155 -1.12 -22.38 -30.18
CA ASN A 155 -0.05 -23.28 -29.79
C ASN A 155 1.28 -22.58 -29.77
N ASN A 156 2.08 -22.87 -28.72
CA ASN A 156 3.40 -22.29 -28.49
C ASN A 156 3.37 -20.77 -28.51
N ILE A 157 2.54 -20.20 -27.63
CA ILE A 157 2.42 -18.74 -27.50
C ILE A 157 3.63 -18.17 -26.77
N VAL A 158 4.11 -17.03 -27.26
CA VAL A 158 5.05 -16.14 -26.58
C VAL A 158 4.42 -14.76 -26.51
N THR A 159 4.35 -14.19 -25.31
CA THR A 159 3.79 -12.84 -25.11
C THR A 159 4.49 -12.13 -23.97
N GLN A 160 4.79 -10.87 -24.17
CA GLN A 160 5.32 -10.02 -23.12
C GLN A 160 4.17 -9.50 -22.26
N GLN A 161 4.31 -9.67 -20.94
CA GLN A 161 3.32 -9.21 -19.97
C GLN A 161 4.03 -8.52 -18.81
N GLY A 162 3.90 -7.19 -18.75
CA GLY A 162 4.66 -6.38 -17.81
C GLY A 162 6.16 -6.40 -18.13
N GLU A 163 6.98 -6.72 -17.13
CA GLU A 163 8.45 -6.81 -17.26
C GLU A 163 8.93 -8.23 -17.65
N GLY A 164 8.03 -9.19 -17.86
CA GLY A 164 8.39 -10.56 -18.16
C GLY A 164 7.69 -11.14 -19.37
N TYR A 165 8.15 -12.33 -19.74
CA TYR A 165 7.60 -13.12 -20.85
C TYR A 165 6.81 -14.30 -20.30
N VAL A 166 5.64 -14.52 -20.91
CA VAL A 166 4.80 -15.70 -20.68
C VAL A 166 4.85 -16.56 -21.94
N THR A 167 5.29 -17.79 -21.80
CA THR A 167 5.27 -18.79 -22.87
C THR A 167 4.35 -19.95 -22.47
N SER A 168 3.70 -20.62 -23.41
CA SER A 168 2.87 -21.78 -23.13
C SER A 168 2.74 -22.69 -24.36
N GLU A 169 2.71 -23.98 -24.14
CA GLU A 169 2.51 -24.97 -25.20
C GLU A 169 1.08 -24.91 -25.77
N GLU A 170 0.10 -24.82 -24.86
CA GLU A 170 -1.32 -24.74 -25.25
C GLU A 170 -1.97 -23.53 -24.59
N SER A 171 -2.66 -22.72 -25.36
CA SER A 171 -3.39 -21.57 -24.85
C SER A 171 -4.73 -21.37 -25.53
N LYS A 172 -5.69 -20.87 -24.75
CA LYS A 172 -7.00 -20.45 -25.19
C LYS A 172 -7.23 -18.99 -24.91
N LYS A 173 -7.55 -18.22 -25.93
CA LYS A 173 -8.03 -16.84 -25.77
C LYS A 173 -9.54 -16.86 -25.56
N GLY A 174 -10.02 -16.26 -24.49
CA GLY A 174 -11.44 -16.03 -24.21
C GLY A 174 -11.97 -14.77 -24.87
N SER A 175 -13.28 -14.62 -24.90
CA SER A 175 -13.97 -13.43 -25.45
C SER A 175 -13.68 -12.13 -24.67
N ASN A 176 -13.21 -12.21 -23.43
CA ASN A 176 -12.88 -11.07 -22.55
C ASN A 176 -11.37 -10.79 -22.51
N ASP A 177 -10.63 -11.14 -23.57
CA ASP A 177 -9.16 -11.01 -23.67
C ASP A 177 -8.36 -11.79 -22.62
N GLU A 178 -9.01 -12.69 -21.91
CA GLU A 178 -8.36 -13.59 -20.96
C GLU A 178 -7.65 -14.73 -21.71
N LEU A 179 -6.42 -15.02 -21.32
CA LEU A 179 -5.66 -16.17 -21.82
C LEU A 179 -5.63 -17.27 -20.76
N TYR A 180 -6.03 -18.47 -21.15
CA TYR A 180 -5.90 -19.67 -20.35
C TYR A 180 -4.73 -20.48 -20.90
N LEU A 181 -3.73 -20.68 -20.06
CA LEU A 181 -2.47 -21.32 -20.39
C LEU A 181 -2.38 -22.70 -19.75
N ARG A 182 -1.82 -23.64 -20.46
CA ARG A 182 -1.49 -24.97 -19.97
C ARG A 182 -0.02 -25.24 -20.27
N HIS A 183 0.72 -25.80 -19.31
CA HIS A 183 2.18 -25.97 -19.37
C HIS A 183 2.89 -24.64 -19.71
N GLY A 184 2.58 -23.60 -18.91
CA GLY A 184 3.14 -22.27 -19.10
C GLY A 184 4.50 -22.13 -18.42
N ARG A 185 5.28 -21.14 -18.90
CA ARG A 185 6.50 -20.67 -18.26
C ARG A 185 6.40 -19.16 -18.12
N TYR A 186 6.82 -18.64 -16.99
CA TYR A 186 6.97 -17.20 -16.77
C TYR A 186 8.43 -16.89 -16.44
N THR A 187 9.02 -15.97 -17.16
CA THR A 187 10.41 -15.57 -16.98
C THR A 187 10.58 -14.07 -17.19
N THR A 188 11.57 -13.50 -16.50
CA THR A 188 12.06 -12.14 -16.75
C THR A 188 13.42 -12.16 -17.48
N CYS A 189 13.84 -13.33 -17.96
CA CYS A 189 15.03 -13.47 -18.76
C CYS A 189 14.78 -12.96 -20.19
N ASP A 190 15.73 -12.21 -20.75
CA ASP A 190 15.65 -11.68 -22.11
C ASP A 190 15.68 -12.80 -23.18
N ASN A 191 16.34 -13.90 -22.89
CA ASN A 191 16.29 -15.10 -23.71
C ASN A 191 15.02 -15.92 -23.37
N HIS A 192 13.92 -15.60 -24.01
CA HIS A 192 12.62 -16.26 -23.77
C HIS A 192 12.44 -17.60 -24.49
N GLU A 193 13.27 -17.92 -25.46
CA GLU A 193 13.27 -19.24 -26.12
C GLU A 193 13.92 -20.31 -25.22
N HIS A 194 15.04 -19.97 -24.59
CA HIS A 194 15.75 -20.84 -23.65
C HIS A 194 16.14 -20.05 -22.38
N PRO A 195 15.17 -19.76 -21.51
CA PRO A 195 15.41 -18.93 -20.35
C PRO A 195 16.27 -19.65 -19.30
N HIS A 196 17.30 -18.98 -18.75
CA HIS A 196 18.16 -19.51 -17.69
C HIS A 196 17.38 -19.79 -16.40
N PHE A 197 16.28 -19.09 -16.18
CA PHE A 197 15.39 -19.34 -15.04
C PHE A 197 13.96 -19.05 -15.44
N TYR A 198 13.04 -19.85 -14.94
CA TYR A 198 11.61 -19.65 -15.18
C TYR A 198 10.76 -20.29 -14.08
N LEU A 199 9.57 -19.76 -13.92
CA LEU A 199 8.54 -20.38 -13.11
C LEU A 199 7.69 -21.28 -14.02
N LYS A 200 7.79 -22.60 -13.84
CA LYS A 200 6.99 -23.60 -14.55
C LYS A 200 5.59 -23.62 -13.97
N LEU A 201 4.60 -23.31 -14.79
CA LEU A 201 3.20 -23.19 -14.39
C LEU A 201 2.42 -24.37 -14.96
N SER A 202 1.72 -25.12 -14.13
CA SER A 202 0.85 -26.20 -14.61
C SER A 202 -0.35 -25.64 -15.37
N MET A 203 -1.00 -24.65 -14.82
CA MET A 203 -2.11 -23.91 -15.41
C MET A 203 -2.01 -22.44 -14.99
N ALA A 204 -2.36 -21.54 -15.92
CA ALA A 204 -2.45 -20.13 -15.58
C ALA A 204 -3.59 -19.45 -16.35
N LYS A 205 -4.13 -18.41 -15.73
CA LYS A 205 -5.09 -17.49 -16.32
C LYS A 205 -4.45 -16.11 -16.35
N VAL A 206 -4.16 -15.63 -17.53
CA VAL A 206 -3.60 -14.30 -17.76
C VAL A 206 -4.73 -13.33 -18.08
N ARG A 207 -4.80 -12.24 -17.35
CA ARG A 207 -5.64 -11.08 -17.66
C ARG A 207 -4.71 -9.95 -18.08
N PRO A 208 -4.60 -9.66 -19.37
CA PRO A 208 -3.70 -8.60 -19.84
C PRO A 208 -3.86 -7.29 -19.08
N LYS A 209 -2.75 -6.64 -18.75
CA LYS A 209 -2.71 -5.37 -18.00
C LYS A 209 -3.29 -5.43 -16.58
N LYS A 210 -3.71 -6.61 -16.08
CA LYS A 210 -4.24 -6.77 -14.72
C LYS A 210 -3.39 -7.70 -13.88
N ASN A 211 -3.46 -9.00 -14.13
CA ASN A 211 -2.74 -9.99 -13.34
C ASN A 211 -2.65 -11.35 -14.07
N VAL A 212 -1.75 -12.18 -13.57
CA VAL A 212 -1.73 -13.64 -13.84
C VAL A 212 -2.13 -14.35 -12.56
N VAL A 213 -3.07 -15.25 -12.64
CA VAL A 213 -3.42 -16.20 -11.57
C VAL A 213 -2.97 -17.57 -12.04
N PHE A 214 -2.22 -18.28 -11.24
CA PHE A 214 -1.69 -19.58 -11.60
C PHE A 214 -1.93 -20.62 -10.50
N GLY A 215 -2.05 -21.89 -10.93
CA GLY A 215 -2.09 -23.05 -10.08
C GLY A 215 -0.69 -23.47 -9.61
N PRO A 216 -0.44 -24.79 -9.45
CA PRO A 216 0.87 -25.26 -9.03
C PRO A 216 1.99 -24.75 -9.92
N ALA A 217 3.01 -24.16 -9.28
CA ALA A 217 4.17 -23.59 -9.94
C ALA A 217 5.45 -24.07 -9.28
N GLN A 218 6.52 -24.27 -10.05
CA GLN A 218 7.83 -24.70 -9.60
C GLN A 218 8.91 -23.84 -10.23
N LEU A 219 9.86 -23.40 -9.42
CA LEU A 219 11.02 -22.67 -9.92
C LEU A 219 11.99 -23.63 -10.58
N VAL A 220 12.41 -23.29 -11.79
CA VAL A 220 13.42 -24.02 -12.57
C VAL A 220 14.54 -23.06 -12.91
N VAL A 221 15.78 -23.49 -12.71
CA VAL A 221 17.01 -22.74 -13.00
C VAL A 221 17.92 -23.64 -13.80
N GLU A 222 18.36 -23.18 -14.99
CA GLU A 222 19.19 -23.96 -15.93
C GLU A 222 18.59 -25.36 -16.18
N ASP A 223 17.27 -25.40 -16.41
CA ASP A 223 16.47 -26.62 -16.61
C ASP A 223 16.43 -27.59 -15.42
N VAL A 224 17.04 -27.25 -14.28
CA VAL A 224 16.98 -28.02 -13.06
C VAL A 224 15.82 -27.56 -12.19
N PRO A 225 14.82 -28.41 -11.93
CA PRO A 225 13.71 -28.06 -11.06
C PRO A 225 14.18 -27.99 -9.60
N LEU A 226 14.02 -26.83 -8.97
CA LEU A 226 14.32 -26.65 -7.56
C LEU A 226 13.17 -27.17 -6.68
N PRO A 227 13.46 -27.59 -5.43
CA PRO A 227 12.42 -28.04 -4.48
C PRO A 227 11.55 -26.91 -3.94
N LEU A 228 11.44 -25.82 -4.70
CA LEU A 228 10.59 -24.67 -4.38
C LEU A 228 9.34 -24.72 -5.25
N ALA A 229 8.26 -25.22 -4.67
CA ALA A 229 6.95 -25.29 -5.33
C ALA A 229 5.92 -24.48 -4.57
N ILE A 230 5.09 -23.76 -5.31
CA ILE A 230 3.98 -22.94 -4.79
C ILE A 230 2.68 -23.56 -5.29
N PRO A 231 1.71 -23.88 -4.41
CA PRO A 231 0.47 -24.56 -4.82
C PRO A 231 -0.42 -23.67 -5.68
N PHE A 232 -0.42 -22.36 -5.47
CA PHE A 232 -1.12 -21.36 -6.26
C PHE A 232 -0.52 -19.96 -5.97
N GLY A 233 -0.74 -19.03 -6.90
CA GLY A 233 -0.30 -17.67 -6.71
C GLY A 233 -0.87 -16.71 -7.76
N PHE A 234 -0.52 -15.44 -7.64
CA PHE A 234 -0.86 -14.44 -8.65
C PHE A 234 0.24 -13.38 -8.75
N PHE A 235 0.43 -12.84 -9.95
CA PHE A 235 1.29 -11.69 -10.21
C PHE A 235 0.44 -10.55 -10.75
N PRO A 236 0.44 -9.38 -10.12
CA PRO A 236 -0.13 -8.18 -10.71
C PRO A 236 0.81 -7.60 -11.76
N PHE A 237 0.29 -7.20 -12.92
CA PHE A 237 1.06 -6.53 -13.97
C PHE A 237 1.10 -5.01 -13.83
N ASN A 238 0.45 -4.48 -12.81
CA ASN A 238 0.39 -3.05 -12.64
C ASN A 238 1.71 -2.52 -12.08
N SER A 239 2.32 -1.56 -12.75
CA SER A 239 3.35 -0.67 -12.22
C SER A 239 2.80 0.25 -11.11
N SER A 240 1.49 0.26 -10.87
CA SER A 240 0.83 1.00 -9.82
C SER A 240 0.85 0.21 -8.51
N TYR A 241 0.79 0.94 -7.43
CA TYR A 241 0.71 0.48 -6.06
C TYR A 241 -0.29 -0.67 -5.86
N SER A 242 0.20 -1.87 -5.58
CA SER A 242 -0.60 -3.09 -5.48
C SER A 242 -0.21 -3.95 -4.28
N SER A 243 -1.18 -4.69 -3.75
CA SER A 243 -0.94 -5.68 -2.69
C SER A 243 -0.23 -6.92 -3.22
N GLY A 244 0.60 -7.56 -2.39
CA GLY A 244 1.32 -8.75 -2.82
C GLY A 244 2.06 -9.47 -1.69
N PHE A 245 2.58 -10.65 -1.98
CA PHE A 245 3.40 -11.43 -1.08
C PHE A 245 4.80 -10.85 -0.99
N ILE A 246 5.34 -10.85 0.22
CA ILE A 246 6.73 -10.53 0.50
C ILE A 246 7.44 -11.86 0.73
N MET A 247 8.44 -12.16 -0.11
CA MET A 247 9.21 -13.39 0.00
C MET A 247 10.07 -13.35 1.26
N PRO A 248 10.12 -14.43 2.04
CA PRO A 248 10.96 -14.49 3.22
C PRO A 248 12.45 -14.58 2.86
N THR A 249 13.27 -14.01 3.70
CA THR A 249 14.72 -14.27 3.71
C THR A 249 15.02 -15.53 4.52
N TYR A 250 15.96 -16.30 4.09
CA TYR A 250 16.38 -17.51 4.79
C TYR A 250 17.83 -17.37 5.29
N GLY A 251 18.14 -18.13 6.30
CA GLY A 251 19.48 -18.19 6.89
C GLY A 251 19.51 -19.11 8.10
N ASP A 252 20.60 -19.08 8.84
CA ASP A 252 20.78 -19.86 10.05
C ASP A 252 21.25 -19.00 11.22
N GLU A 253 20.97 -19.44 12.41
CA GLU A 253 21.41 -18.85 13.66
C GLU A 253 21.73 -19.96 14.67
N MET A 254 22.87 -19.83 15.35
CA MET A 254 23.40 -20.84 16.25
C MET A 254 22.41 -21.31 17.32
N ASN A 255 21.69 -20.39 17.94
CA ASN A 255 20.82 -20.70 19.07
C ASN A 255 19.43 -21.19 18.65
N ARG A 256 18.87 -20.69 17.54
CA ARG A 256 17.50 -20.94 17.09
C ARG A 256 17.39 -21.80 15.83
N GLY A 257 18.53 -22.10 15.17
CA GLY A 257 18.60 -22.93 13.97
C GLY A 257 18.26 -22.15 12.69
N PHE A 258 17.88 -22.87 11.64
CA PHE A 258 17.50 -22.26 10.37
C PHE A 258 16.24 -21.40 10.53
N TYR A 259 16.18 -20.31 9.78
CA TYR A 259 15.04 -19.40 9.83
C TYR A 259 14.51 -19.02 8.44
N LEU A 260 13.23 -18.69 8.41
CA LEU A 260 12.59 -17.91 7.38
C LEU A 260 12.06 -16.63 8.04
N ARG A 261 12.52 -15.45 7.58
CA ARG A 261 12.20 -14.16 8.18
C ARG A 261 11.64 -13.17 7.17
N ASP A 262 10.92 -12.19 7.71
CA ASP A 262 10.41 -11.04 6.95
C ASP A 262 9.51 -11.43 5.77
N GLY A 263 9.02 -12.69 5.76
CA GLY A 263 8.03 -13.15 4.82
C GLY A 263 6.63 -12.75 5.26
N GLY A 264 5.76 -12.45 4.30
CA GLY A 264 4.40 -12.04 4.66
C GLY A 264 3.59 -11.46 3.52
N TYR A 265 2.73 -10.52 3.86
CA TYR A 265 1.84 -9.89 2.89
C TYR A 265 1.82 -8.38 3.03
N TYR A 266 1.92 -7.71 1.91
CA TYR A 266 1.80 -6.27 1.77
C TYR A 266 0.39 -5.92 1.31
N PHE A 267 -0.30 -5.12 2.09
CA PHE A 267 -1.63 -4.60 1.78
C PHE A 267 -1.51 -3.15 1.31
N ALA A 268 -1.79 -2.92 0.06
CA ALA A 268 -1.96 -1.59 -0.51
C ALA A 268 -3.37 -1.08 -0.19
N ILE A 269 -3.56 -0.51 1.00
CA ILE A 269 -4.90 -0.09 1.47
C ILE A 269 -5.38 1.14 0.68
N SER A 270 -4.50 2.13 0.52
CA SER A 270 -4.80 3.36 -0.22
C SER A 270 -3.51 4.09 -0.60
N ASP A 271 -3.60 5.09 -1.47
CA ASP A 271 -2.48 5.97 -1.83
C ASP A 271 -1.85 6.70 -0.64
N ARG A 272 -2.44 6.61 0.53
CA ARG A 272 -2.03 7.33 1.74
C ARG A 272 -1.61 6.43 2.88
N MET A 273 -1.87 5.14 2.81
CA MET A 273 -1.63 4.19 3.88
C MET A 273 -1.35 2.80 3.32
N ASP A 274 -0.29 2.20 3.80
CA ASP A 274 0.06 0.80 3.57
C ASP A 274 0.04 -0.02 4.87
N LEU A 275 0.05 -1.33 4.72
CA LEU A 275 0.18 -2.25 5.84
C LEU A 275 0.99 -3.46 5.39
N LYS A 276 2.02 -3.80 6.16
CA LYS A 276 2.80 -5.04 6.00
C LYS A 276 2.58 -5.92 7.22
N VAL A 277 2.24 -7.15 6.99
CA VAL A 277 2.18 -8.18 8.03
C VAL A 277 3.26 -9.19 7.71
N LEU A 278 4.27 -9.28 8.57
CA LEU A 278 5.47 -10.10 8.36
C LEU A 278 5.59 -11.13 9.47
N GLY A 279 6.00 -12.31 9.10
CA GLY A 279 6.27 -13.41 10.01
C GLY A 279 7.73 -13.85 10.00
N GLU A 280 8.17 -14.43 11.09
CA GLU A 280 9.43 -15.14 11.18
C GLU A 280 9.24 -16.46 11.92
N ILE A 281 9.91 -17.49 11.45
CA ILE A 281 9.89 -18.83 12.06
C ILE A 281 11.32 -19.41 12.07
N PHE A 282 11.59 -20.17 13.11
CA PHE A 282 12.89 -20.83 13.33
C PHE A 282 12.68 -22.31 13.58
N THR A 283 13.61 -23.15 13.15
CA THR A 283 13.49 -24.62 13.24
C THR A 283 13.39 -25.14 14.67
N LYS A 284 14.01 -24.46 15.66
CA LYS A 284 13.90 -24.82 17.08
C LYS A 284 12.60 -24.31 17.76
N GLY A 285 11.62 -23.83 16.94
CA GLY A 285 10.28 -23.46 17.40
C GLY A 285 10.12 -22.05 17.93
N SER A 286 11.11 -21.16 17.76
CA SER A 286 10.94 -19.71 17.92
C SER A 286 10.12 -19.16 16.76
N TRP A 287 9.32 -18.12 17.02
CA TRP A 287 8.54 -17.45 16.01
C TRP A 287 8.28 -15.99 16.36
N GLY A 288 8.01 -15.19 15.35
CA GLY A 288 7.67 -13.79 15.52
C GLY A 288 6.63 -13.32 14.51
N LEU A 289 5.94 -12.26 14.87
CA LEU A 289 4.99 -11.55 14.02
C LEU A 289 5.27 -10.07 14.11
N SER A 290 5.34 -9.39 12.97
CA SER A 290 5.45 -7.93 12.94
C SER A 290 4.41 -7.31 12.01
N VAL A 291 3.94 -6.15 12.40
CA VAL A 291 2.98 -5.34 11.66
C VAL A 291 3.60 -3.97 11.46
N GLN A 292 3.73 -3.56 10.21
CA GLN A 292 4.31 -2.27 9.83
C GLN A 292 3.31 -1.51 8.96
N SER A 293 3.13 -0.24 9.23
CA SER A 293 2.25 0.63 8.46
C SER A 293 2.89 1.99 8.29
N ASN A 294 2.89 2.51 7.07
CA ASN A 294 3.27 3.88 6.79
C ASN A 294 2.02 4.63 6.33
N TYR A 295 1.86 5.85 6.80
CA TYR A 295 0.76 6.68 6.37
C TYR A 295 1.24 8.11 6.15
N ASN A 296 0.78 8.71 5.06
CA ASN A 296 1.15 10.06 4.67
C ASN A 296 0.00 10.76 3.96
N LYS A 297 -0.33 11.96 4.42
CA LYS A 297 -1.26 12.85 3.74
C LYS A 297 -0.59 14.21 3.57
N ARG A 298 -0.21 14.53 2.33
CA ARG A 298 0.48 15.79 1.99
C ARG A 298 -0.19 16.98 2.64
N TYR A 299 0.61 17.86 3.25
CA TYR A 299 0.20 19.08 3.95
C TYR A 299 -0.72 18.85 5.16
N LYS A 300 -0.84 17.61 5.67
CA LYS A 300 -1.62 17.32 6.87
C LYS A 300 -0.85 16.56 7.93
N TYR A 301 -0.40 15.36 7.62
CA TYR A 301 0.35 14.53 8.56
C TYR A 301 1.13 13.42 7.85
N SER A 302 2.16 12.94 8.52
CA SER A 302 2.89 11.74 8.17
C SER A 302 3.23 10.93 9.41
N GLY A 303 3.40 9.63 9.24
CA GLY A 303 3.80 8.77 10.33
C GLY A 303 4.04 7.34 9.89
N ASN A 304 4.62 6.58 10.81
CA ASN A 304 4.83 5.15 10.69
C ASN A 304 4.44 4.46 12.00
N PHE A 305 3.99 3.25 11.88
CA PHE A 305 3.67 2.38 12.99
C PHE A 305 4.34 1.03 12.78
N ASN A 306 4.98 0.52 13.80
CA ASN A 306 5.60 -0.80 13.82
C ASN A 306 5.29 -1.48 15.15
N ALA A 307 4.65 -2.62 15.11
CA ALA A 307 4.43 -3.48 16.27
C ALA A 307 4.98 -4.87 15.99
N SER A 308 5.78 -5.39 16.89
CA SER A 308 6.37 -6.72 16.76
C SER A 308 6.21 -7.51 18.04
N TYR A 309 5.98 -8.79 17.86
CA TYR A 309 5.88 -9.77 18.95
C TYR A 309 6.75 -10.96 18.62
N LEU A 310 7.61 -11.35 19.55
CA LEU A 310 8.61 -12.37 19.38
C LEU A 310 8.48 -13.41 20.52
N VAL A 311 8.46 -14.68 20.16
CA VAL A 311 8.54 -15.81 21.09
C VAL A 311 9.85 -16.53 20.81
N THR A 312 10.82 -16.36 21.71
CA THR A 312 12.13 -16.98 21.59
C THR A 312 12.22 -18.20 22.50
N LYS A 313 12.60 -19.33 21.92
CA LYS A 313 12.91 -20.57 22.62
C LYS A 313 14.41 -20.83 22.47
N THR A 314 15.10 -20.98 23.58
CA THR A 314 16.52 -21.31 23.65
C THR A 314 16.72 -22.57 24.49
N GLY A 315 17.78 -23.32 24.20
CA GLY A 315 18.03 -24.62 24.80
C GLY A 315 17.16 -25.74 24.22
N GLU A 316 17.36 -26.94 24.70
CA GLU A 316 16.59 -28.11 24.29
C GLU A 316 15.48 -28.41 25.28
N LYS A 317 14.31 -28.80 24.77
CA LYS A 317 13.16 -29.16 25.61
C LYS A 317 13.54 -30.29 26.56
N ASN A 318 13.25 -30.12 27.84
CA ASN A 318 13.61 -30.99 28.97
C ASN A 318 15.06 -30.88 29.49
N MET A 319 15.84 -29.95 29.01
CA MET A 319 17.15 -29.59 29.56
C MET A 319 17.04 -28.37 30.50
N PRO A 320 17.95 -28.22 31.49
CA PRO A 320 17.92 -27.10 32.44
C PRO A 320 18.06 -25.72 31.83
N ASP A 321 18.66 -25.65 30.64
CA ASP A 321 18.89 -24.42 29.84
C ASP A 321 17.68 -24.04 28.97
N TYR A 322 16.60 -24.84 28.96
CA TYR A 322 15.40 -24.53 28.21
C TYR A 322 14.69 -23.29 28.74
N MET A 323 14.60 -22.27 27.93
CA MET A 323 13.95 -21.02 28.27
C MET A 323 13.02 -20.55 27.15
N VAL A 324 11.84 -20.09 27.53
CA VAL A 324 10.86 -19.48 26.61
C VAL A 324 10.62 -18.05 27.05
N THR A 325 10.89 -17.11 26.15
CA THR A 325 10.64 -15.70 26.41
C THR A 325 9.67 -15.14 25.38
N LYS A 326 8.95 -14.12 25.82
CA LYS A 326 7.95 -13.41 25.04
C LYS A 326 8.28 -11.94 25.09
N ASP A 327 8.66 -11.40 23.97
CA ASP A 327 9.08 -10.02 23.83
C ASP A 327 8.18 -9.27 22.86
N PHE A 328 7.99 -7.99 23.10
CA PHE A 328 7.24 -7.14 22.18
C PHE A 328 7.89 -5.76 22.07
N ARG A 329 7.64 -5.12 20.95
CA ARG A 329 8.03 -3.73 20.68
C ARG A 329 6.89 -3.03 19.96
N ILE A 330 6.64 -1.79 20.35
CA ILE A 330 5.74 -0.87 19.67
C ILE A 330 6.54 0.40 19.39
N ALA A 331 6.64 0.75 18.12
CA ALA A 331 7.22 2.00 17.67
C ALA A 331 6.19 2.75 16.82
N TRP A 332 5.89 3.98 17.21
CA TRP A 332 4.96 4.83 16.48
C TRP A 332 5.52 6.24 16.38
N SER A 333 5.66 6.71 15.16
CA SER A 333 6.04 8.08 14.88
C SER A 333 4.90 8.76 14.13
N HIS A 334 4.50 9.93 14.62
CA HIS A 334 3.49 10.75 13.98
C HIS A 334 3.93 12.21 14.02
N ARG A 335 3.79 12.88 12.89
CA ARG A 335 4.09 14.31 12.77
C ARG A 335 2.98 15.01 11.99
N GLN A 336 2.38 16.00 12.59
CA GLN A 336 1.47 16.91 11.92
C GLN A 336 2.27 17.93 11.09
N ASP A 337 1.86 18.19 9.86
CA ASP A 337 2.44 19.23 9.01
C ASP A 337 2.00 20.62 9.51
N ALA A 338 2.91 21.58 9.54
CA ALA A 338 2.63 22.95 9.95
C ALA A 338 1.53 23.62 9.09
N LYS A 339 1.39 23.22 7.83
CA LYS A 339 0.34 23.70 6.93
C LYS A 339 -1.05 23.15 7.26
N ALA A 340 -1.15 22.08 8.05
CA ALA A 340 -2.44 21.50 8.44
C ALA A 340 -3.20 22.41 9.41
N SER A 341 -2.46 23.04 10.32
CA SER A 341 -2.99 24.01 11.27
C SER A 341 -1.85 24.93 11.70
N PRO A 342 -1.87 26.22 11.34
CA PRO A 342 -0.81 27.16 11.71
C PRO A 342 -0.77 27.43 13.23
N ASN A 343 -1.87 27.19 13.91
CA ASN A 343 -2.02 27.51 15.34
C ASN A 343 -1.94 26.28 16.26
N SER A 344 -1.77 25.05 15.70
CA SER A 344 -1.61 23.86 16.51
C SER A 344 -0.61 22.90 15.90
N SER A 345 0.16 22.22 16.72
CA SER A 345 1.05 21.13 16.29
C SER A 345 0.85 19.92 17.18
N PHE A 346 0.88 18.75 16.55
CA PHE A 346 0.86 17.47 17.23
C PHE A 346 2.00 16.61 16.69
N SER A 347 2.77 16.05 17.60
CA SER A 347 3.81 15.08 17.27
C SER A 347 3.86 13.97 18.31
N ALA A 348 4.12 12.76 17.86
CA ALA A 348 4.30 11.61 18.72
C ALA A 348 5.50 10.80 18.22
N ASN A 349 6.34 10.37 19.15
CA ASN A 349 7.41 9.43 18.92
C ASN A 349 7.42 8.44 20.07
N VAL A 350 6.75 7.30 19.87
CA VAL A 350 6.62 6.23 20.85
C VAL A 350 7.58 5.10 20.48
N ASN A 351 8.43 4.70 21.41
CA ASN A 351 9.30 3.55 21.28
C ASN A 351 9.30 2.79 22.61
N PHE A 352 8.44 1.81 22.70
CA PHE A 352 8.24 0.99 23.88
C PHE A 352 8.50 -0.47 23.58
N ALA A 353 9.31 -1.14 24.38
CA ALA A 353 9.61 -2.56 24.20
C ALA A 353 9.88 -3.25 25.54
N THR A 354 9.78 -4.58 25.56
CA THR A 354 10.32 -5.38 26.68
C THR A 354 11.82 -5.19 26.80
N SER A 355 12.35 -5.28 28.01
CA SER A 355 13.78 -5.04 28.28
C SER A 355 14.71 -5.96 27.51
N SER A 356 14.26 -7.18 27.23
CA SER A 356 15.01 -8.22 26.51
C SER A 356 14.83 -8.22 24.99
N TYR A 357 13.93 -7.39 24.43
CA TYR A 357 13.60 -7.41 23.02
C TYR A 357 14.82 -7.23 22.11
N ASP A 358 15.63 -6.21 22.34
CA ASP A 358 16.77 -5.90 21.47
C ASP A 358 17.89 -6.92 21.57
N GLN A 359 18.01 -7.63 22.68
CA GLN A 359 18.95 -8.74 22.88
C GLN A 359 18.54 -10.02 22.15
N ARG A 360 17.27 -10.15 21.76
CA ARG A 360 16.70 -11.36 21.15
C ARG A 360 16.19 -11.16 19.74
N ASN A 361 15.97 -9.93 19.32
CA ASN A 361 15.64 -9.63 17.95
C ASN A 361 16.90 -9.76 17.07
N LEU A 362 16.82 -10.61 16.04
CA LEU A 362 17.97 -10.91 15.18
C LEU A 362 18.53 -9.66 14.48
N SER A 363 17.67 -8.75 14.06
CA SER A 363 18.11 -7.51 13.43
C SER A 363 18.91 -6.61 14.39
N SER A 364 18.55 -6.61 15.66
CA SER A 364 19.25 -5.86 16.70
C SER A 364 20.57 -6.50 17.09
N LEU A 365 20.66 -7.84 17.09
CA LEU A 365 21.89 -8.58 17.37
C LEU A 365 23.04 -8.24 16.40
N TYR A 366 22.71 -7.99 15.14
CA TYR A 366 23.69 -7.59 14.12
C TYR A 366 23.93 -6.08 14.04
N ASN A 367 23.23 -5.28 14.87
CA ASN A 367 23.41 -3.84 14.94
C ASN A 367 23.92 -3.44 16.32
N PRO A 368 25.24 -3.18 16.50
CA PRO A 368 25.84 -2.84 17.79
C PRO A 368 25.21 -1.62 18.47
N GLN A 369 24.76 -0.63 17.70
CA GLN A 369 24.12 0.56 18.24
C GLN A 369 22.74 0.24 18.85
N GLN A 370 21.96 -0.62 18.22
CA GLN A 370 20.66 -1.04 18.75
C GLN A 370 20.84 -1.99 19.94
N TYR A 371 21.78 -2.91 19.85
CA TYR A 371 22.07 -3.86 20.92
C TYR A 371 22.56 -3.19 22.19
N SER A 372 23.40 -2.16 22.08
CA SER A 372 23.96 -1.43 23.22
C SER A 372 23.06 -0.33 23.76
N ASN A 373 21.97 0.03 23.06
CA ASN A 373 21.08 1.10 23.48
C ASN A 373 20.13 0.62 24.58
N ASN A 374 20.46 1.00 25.82
CA ASN A 374 19.70 0.64 27.00
C ASN A 374 18.55 1.62 27.33
N THR A 375 18.47 2.74 26.63
CA THR A 375 17.45 3.77 26.92
C THR A 375 16.48 3.90 25.77
N LYS A 376 15.19 3.76 26.04
CA LYS A 376 14.10 4.00 25.09
C LYS A 376 13.27 5.17 25.55
N THR A 377 13.12 6.15 24.69
CA THR A 377 12.34 7.34 24.99
C THR A 377 11.10 7.38 24.12
N SER A 378 9.99 7.73 24.75
CA SER A 378 8.72 7.97 24.06
C SER A 378 8.24 9.36 24.45
N SER A 379 7.81 10.13 23.46
CA SER A 379 7.27 11.47 23.70
C SER A 379 6.04 11.71 22.82
N VAL A 380 5.02 12.30 23.40
CA VAL A 380 3.85 12.80 22.68
C VAL A 380 3.68 14.24 23.06
N SER A 381 3.70 15.14 22.09
CA SER A 381 3.60 16.57 22.34
C SER A 381 2.44 17.17 21.54
N TYR A 382 1.71 18.04 22.19
CA TYR A 382 0.67 18.87 21.62
C TYR A 382 0.90 20.31 21.99
N SER A 383 0.89 21.20 21.02
CA SER A 383 0.93 22.63 21.28
C SER A 383 -0.15 23.37 20.52
N ARG A 384 -0.68 24.41 21.13
CA ARG A 384 -1.68 25.29 20.53
C ARG A 384 -1.41 26.73 20.89
N ASN A 385 -1.39 27.55 19.87
CA ASN A 385 -1.25 29.00 19.99
C ASN A 385 -2.60 29.66 19.72
N PHE A 386 -2.97 30.61 20.57
CA PHE A 386 -4.15 31.46 20.44
C PHE A 386 -3.68 32.91 20.17
N PRO A 387 -3.49 33.29 18.89
CA PRO A 387 -2.90 34.58 18.53
C PRO A 387 -3.70 35.77 19.03
N GLU A 388 -5.03 35.64 19.07
CA GLU A 388 -5.92 36.75 19.49
C GLU A 388 -5.71 37.22 20.92
N ILE A 389 -5.38 36.31 21.81
CA ILE A 389 -5.16 36.59 23.24
C ILE A 389 -3.69 36.44 23.63
N GLY A 390 -2.81 36.06 22.70
CA GLY A 390 -1.41 35.83 22.95
C GLY A 390 -1.10 34.68 23.90
N LEU A 391 -1.99 33.66 23.97
CA LEU A 391 -1.85 32.50 24.83
C LEU A 391 -1.25 31.34 24.06
N ASN A 392 -0.18 30.75 24.62
CA ASN A 392 0.40 29.49 24.11
C ASN A 392 0.22 28.41 25.17
N LEU A 393 -0.30 27.27 24.72
CA LEU A 393 -0.49 26.06 25.51
C LEU A 393 0.38 24.94 24.92
N SER A 394 1.22 24.31 25.71
CA SER A 394 1.95 23.10 25.31
C SER A 394 1.81 22.01 26.38
N SER A 395 1.56 20.81 25.94
CA SER A 395 1.48 19.64 26.81
C SER A 395 2.36 18.55 26.23
N THR A 396 3.25 18.02 27.05
CA THR A 396 4.15 16.94 26.66
C THR A 396 3.96 15.75 27.58
N PHE A 397 3.98 14.59 26.99
CA PHE A 397 3.93 13.30 27.64
C PHE A 397 5.24 12.58 27.33
N ASN A 398 6.02 12.25 28.35
CA ASN A 398 7.32 11.63 28.20
C ASN A 398 7.39 10.32 28.99
N ILE A 399 7.92 9.28 28.35
CA ILE A 399 8.29 8.02 29.00
C ILE A 399 9.75 7.75 28.62
N SER A 400 10.59 7.51 29.63
CA SER A 400 11.96 7.06 29.47
C SER A 400 12.11 5.71 30.15
N GLN A 401 12.42 4.68 29.39
CA GLN A 401 12.61 3.31 29.85
C GLN A 401 14.10 2.98 29.78
N ASN A 402 14.69 2.53 30.89
CA ASN A 402 16.02 1.95 30.91
C ASN A 402 15.90 0.42 30.97
N THR A 403 16.35 -0.23 29.91
CA THR A 403 16.23 -1.68 29.76
C THR A 403 17.26 -2.47 30.57
N ARG A 404 18.35 -1.83 31.02
CA ARG A 404 19.41 -2.49 31.79
C ARG A 404 18.98 -2.78 33.24
N ASP A 405 18.32 -1.83 33.88
CA ASP A 405 17.86 -1.95 35.26
C ASP A 405 16.34 -2.08 35.39
N SER A 406 15.65 -2.16 34.23
CA SER A 406 14.20 -2.24 34.13
C SER A 406 13.47 -1.09 34.84
N SER A 407 14.08 0.10 34.85
CA SER A 407 13.47 1.30 35.40
C SER A 407 12.70 2.08 34.33
N ILE A 408 11.64 2.72 34.75
CA ILE A 408 10.80 3.55 33.89
C ILE A 408 10.50 4.89 34.59
N SER A 409 10.76 5.97 33.88
CA SER A 409 10.40 7.32 34.28
C SER A 409 9.27 7.81 33.37
N VAL A 410 8.17 8.22 33.98
CA VAL A 410 6.99 8.74 33.28
C VAL A 410 6.72 10.14 33.75
N THR A 411 6.58 11.06 32.82
CA THR A 411 6.15 12.44 33.07
C THR A 411 4.84 12.68 32.33
N LEU A 412 3.75 12.94 33.05
CA LEU A 412 2.41 13.06 32.49
C LEU A 412 1.45 13.84 33.37
N PRO A 413 0.91 14.96 32.93
CA PRO A 413 1.41 15.79 31.85
C PRO A 413 2.58 16.67 32.29
N ASP A 414 3.40 17.11 31.35
CA ASP A 414 4.21 18.31 31.48
C ASP A 414 3.51 19.41 30.70
N LEU A 415 2.76 20.24 31.42
CA LEU A 415 1.90 21.29 30.89
C LEU A 415 2.58 22.65 31.07
N ASN A 416 2.74 23.37 29.97
CA ASN A 416 3.22 24.72 29.98
C ASN A 416 2.20 25.66 29.35
N ILE A 417 1.81 26.68 30.08
CA ILE A 417 0.88 27.73 29.69
C ILE A 417 1.64 29.04 29.71
N SER A 418 1.77 29.72 28.59
CA SER A 418 2.42 31.03 28.54
C SER A 418 1.51 32.07 27.87
N LEU A 419 1.34 33.17 28.55
CA LEU A 419 0.70 34.36 28.02
C LEU A 419 1.79 35.35 27.59
N ASN A 420 1.74 35.78 26.34
CA ASN A 420 2.63 36.78 25.81
C ASN A 420 2.45 38.08 26.59
N ARG A 421 3.46 38.95 26.51
CA ARG A 421 3.42 40.26 27.18
C ARG A 421 2.20 41.04 26.74
N ILE A 422 1.35 41.40 27.71
CA ILE A 422 0.18 42.24 27.52
C ILE A 422 0.35 43.56 28.25
N TYR A 423 -0.27 44.59 27.77
CA TYR A 423 -0.29 45.92 28.36
C TYR A 423 -1.72 46.25 28.80
N PRO A 424 -2.13 45.84 30.00
CA PRO A 424 -3.54 45.89 30.40
C PRO A 424 -4.08 47.33 30.51
N PHE A 425 -3.20 48.30 30.71
CA PHE A 425 -3.56 49.72 30.88
C PHE A 425 -3.38 50.54 29.60
N LYS A 426 -3.02 49.91 28.46
CA LYS A 426 -2.82 50.62 27.20
C LYS A 426 -4.17 51.05 26.60
N ARG A 427 -4.28 52.35 26.28
CA ARG A 427 -5.48 52.91 25.63
C ARG A 427 -5.68 52.31 24.26
N LYS A 428 -6.91 51.98 23.92
CA LYS A 428 -7.28 51.44 22.57
C LYS A 428 -7.08 52.47 21.44
N LYS A 429 -7.26 53.77 21.76
CA LYS A 429 -7.02 54.90 20.84
C LYS A 429 -6.02 55.84 21.55
N ALA A 430 -4.76 55.71 21.20
CA ALA A 430 -3.71 56.60 21.77
C ALA A 430 -3.73 57.93 21.00
N VAL A 431 -3.95 59.05 21.72
CA VAL A 431 -3.76 60.40 21.22
C VAL A 431 -2.73 61.04 22.15
N GLY A 432 -1.60 61.47 21.58
CA GLY A 432 -0.46 62.03 22.32
C GLY A 432 0.50 60.97 22.88
N ASP A 433 1.45 61.38 23.71
CA ASP A 433 2.50 60.53 24.28
C ASP A 433 1.94 59.43 25.20
N GLU A 434 2.62 58.30 25.22
CA GLU A 434 2.24 57.18 26.09
C GLU A 434 2.49 57.57 27.58
N ARG A 435 1.45 57.39 28.39
CA ARG A 435 1.52 57.65 29.85
C ARG A 435 2.31 56.53 30.54
N TRP A 436 2.93 56.83 31.68
CA TRP A 436 3.78 55.90 32.42
C TRP A 436 3.08 54.56 32.75
N TYR A 437 1.78 54.57 33.06
CA TYR A 437 1.03 53.37 33.39
C TYR A 437 0.71 52.51 32.13
N GLU A 438 0.73 53.07 30.94
CA GLU A 438 0.57 52.34 29.69
C GLU A 438 1.76 51.45 29.34
N LYS A 439 2.93 51.76 29.95
CA LYS A 439 4.17 51.00 29.83
C LYS A 439 4.26 49.84 30.82
N ILE A 440 3.26 49.65 31.67
CA ILE A 440 3.19 48.51 32.58
C ILE A 440 2.77 47.28 31.74
N SER A 441 3.62 46.29 31.74
CA SER A 441 3.40 45.05 31.05
C SER A 441 3.28 43.88 32.02
N LEU A 442 2.44 42.92 31.67
CA LEU A 442 2.21 41.69 32.41
C LEU A 442 2.44 40.52 31.49
N GLN A 443 3.14 39.52 31.98
CA GLN A 443 3.32 38.23 31.34
C GLN A 443 2.94 37.12 32.32
N TYR A 444 2.50 36.01 31.83
CA TYR A 444 2.21 34.85 32.68
C TYR A 444 2.86 33.60 32.12
N THR A 445 3.48 32.81 33.00
CA THR A 445 3.97 31.48 32.69
C THR A 445 3.55 30.53 33.80
N GLY A 446 2.75 29.52 33.47
CA GLY A 446 2.35 28.44 34.37
C GLY A 446 2.97 27.13 33.85
N GLN A 447 3.62 26.43 34.76
CA GLN A 447 4.16 25.09 34.47
C GLN A 447 3.59 24.09 35.48
N MET A 448 3.12 22.95 35.00
CA MET A 448 2.65 21.85 35.81
C MET A 448 3.34 20.58 35.34
N THR A 449 4.04 19.94 36.26
CA THR A 449 4.73 18.66 35.95
C THR A 449 4.28 17.62 36.95
N ASN A 450 3.95 16.44 36.41
CA ASN A 450 3.58 15.29 37.21
C ASN A 450 4.43 14.11 36.75
N SER A 451 5.20 13.51 37.65
CA SER A 451 6.19 12.47 37.30
C SER A 451 6.24 11.33 38.29
N ILE A 452 6.63 10.16 37.79
CA ILE A 452 6.91 8.97 38.59
C ILE A 452 8.13 8.23 38.06
N ASN A 453 8.99 7.80 38.96
CA ASN A 453 10.11 6.90 38.66
C ASN A 453 9.87 5.56 39.35
N THR A 454 9.82 4.48 38.61
CA THR A 454 9.52 3.16 39.13
C THR A 454 10.11 2.05 38.24
N LYS A 455 9.94 0.81 38.62
CA LYS A 455 10.28 -0.34 37.78
C LYS A 455 9.12 -0.75 36.90
N ASP A 456 9.42 -1.31 35.72
CA ASP A 456 8.44 -1.74 34.70
C ASP A 456 7.28 -2.58 35.26
N ASN A 457 7.59 -3.49 36.17
CA ASN A 457 6.61 -4.41 36.76
C ASN A 457 5.69 -3.74 37.80
N LEU A 458 6.05 -2.56 38.29
CA LEU A 458 5.33 -1.86 39.35
C LEU A 458 4.46 -0.71 38.85
N ILE A 459 4.69 -0.22 37.63
CA ILE A 459 4.00 0.98 37.11
C ILE A 459 2.47 0.86 37.12
N LEU A 460 1.94 -0.32 36.82
CA LEU A 460 0.50 -0.58 36.82
C LEU A 460 -0.07 -0.92 38.22
N LYS A 461 0.81 -1.12 39.18
CA LYS A 461 0.43 -1.47 40.57
C LYS A 461 0.49 -0.28 41.51
N GLN A 462 1.26 0.72 41.15
CA GLN A 462 1.40 1.93 41.97
C GLN A 462 0.21 2.85 41.77
N GLY A 463 -0.44 3.23 42.83
CA GLY A 463 -1.54 4.21 42.83
C GLY A 463 -1.03 5.63 42.57
N LEU A 464 -1.95 6.55 42.25
CA LEU A 464 -1.65 7.97 41.98
C LEU A 464 -0.94 8.68 43.13
N ASN A 465 -1.01 8.14 44.36
CA ASN A 465 -0.38 8.73 45.55
C ASN A 465 1.15 8.72 45.52
N LYS A 466 1.78 7.97 44.62
CA LYS A 466 3.25 7.93 44.49
C LYS A 466 3.80 8.83 43.40
N TRP A 467 2.93 9.57 42.75
CA TRP A 467 3.33 10.55 41.76
C TRP A 467 3.81 11.85 42.42
N THR A 468 4.90 12.37 41.92
CA THR A 468 5.43 13.65 42.31
C THR A 468 4.78 14.74 41.47
N ASN A 469 4.00 15.59 42.08
CA ASN A 469 3.27 16.68 41.44
C ASN A 469 3.91 17.99 41.77
N GLY A 470 4.15 18.81 40.77
CA GLY A 470 4.66 20.17 40.96
C GLY A 470 3.90 21.15 40.06
N MET A 471 3.58 22.33 40.61
CA MET A 471 2.97 23.41 39.85
C MET A 471 3.66 24.71 40.20
N GLN A 472 4.05 25.47 39.18
CA GLN A 472 4.69 26.76 39.31
C GLN A 472 3.95 27.82 38.51
N HIS A 473 3.72 28.97 39.14
CA HIS A 473 3.16 30.13 38.46
C HIS A 473 4.20 31.25 38.54
N LYS A 474 4.46 31.89 37.42
CA LYS A 474 5.37 33.05 37.34
C LYS A 474 4.64 34.17 36.60
N ILE A 475 4.52 35.30 37.28
CA ILE A 475 3.79 36.49 36.81
C ILE A 475 4.75 37.71 36.87
N PRO A 476 5.67 37.85 35.91
CA PRO A 476 6.51 39.03 35.85
C PRO A 476 5.68 40.25 35.45
N ILE A 477 5.80 41.27 36.26
CA ILE A 477 5.23 42.59 35.99
C ILE A 477 6.41 43.53 35.77
N SER A 478 6.50 44.16 34.62
CA SER A 478 7.56 45.10 34.32
C SER A 478 7.01 46.45 33.94
N ALA A 479 7.63 47.49 34.46
CA ALA A 479 7.31 48.87 34.15
C ALA A 479 8.57 49.61 33.69
N THR A 480 8.47 50.34 32.61
CA THR A 480 9.59 51.13 32.06
C THR A 480 9.31 52.60 32.34
N PHE A 481 10.21 53.26 33.08
CA PHE A 481 10.14 54.67 33.37
C PHE A 481 11.30 55.42 32.71
N THR A 482 11.01 56.58 32.17
CA THR A 482 12.03 57.48 31.63
C THR A 482 12.19 58.64 32.57
N LEU A 483 13.39 58.77 33.22
CA LEU A 483 13.72 59.87 34.13
C LEU A 483 14.45 60.92 33.31
N PHE A 484 14.08 62.19 33.50
CA PHE A 484 14.70 63.35 32.86
C PHE A 484 14.84 63.28 31.33
N LYS A 485 13.95 62.59 30.65
CA LYS A 485 13.94 62.37 29.21
C LYS A 485 15.09 61.52 28.63
N TYR A 486 16.17 61.30 29.33
CA TYR A 486 17.40 60.67 28.85
C TYR A 486 17.77 59.38 29.56
N LEU A 487 17.26 59.11 30.76
CA LEU A 487 17.60 57.93 31.54
C LEU A 487 16.39 56.99 31.57
N SER A 488 16.51 55.82 30.89
CA SER A 488 15.49 54.77 30.92
C SER A 488 15.80 53.81 32.06
N LEU A 489 14.86 53.62 32.97
CA LEU A 489 14.91 52.66 34.06
C LEU A 489 13.86 51.59 33.80
N ILE A 490 14.26 50.29 33.83
CA ILE A 490 13.38 49.15 33.75
C ILE A 490 13.33 48.48 35.12
N HIS A 491 12.17 48.39 35.69
CA HIS A 491 11.91 47.64 36.93
C HIS A 491 11.14 46.40 36.61
N ILE A 492 11.64 45.21 37.04
CA ILE A 492 11.07 43.90 36.82
C ILE A 492 10.67 43.32 38.17
#